data_4de00a1add2647a16cbf28b3199a9f32
#
_entry.id   4de00a1add2647a16cbf28b3199a9f32
#
_cell.length_a   1.000
_cell.length_b   1.000
_cell.length_c   1.000
_cell.angle_alpha   90.00
_cell.angle_beta   90.00
_cell.angle_gamma   90.00
#
_symmetry.space_group_name_H-M   'P 1'
#
loop_
_entity.id
_entity.type
_entity.pdbx_description
1 polymer ?
#
loop_
_entity_poly.entity_id
_entity_poly.type
_entity_poly.pdbx_seq_one_letter_code
_entity_poly.pdbx_strand_id
1 'polypeptide(L)'
;KAYLSRVKWQKKSGETHVEMPLSLGKTVFSISILLTLIFSKYIYMASLNSYYTFYLIHKFGVSVQTSQICLFVFLIATAIGTLAGGPIGDKIGRKYVIWGSILGAAPFSLLMPHVGFVWTIVLSFCVGLVLSSAFPAILLYAQELLPYKLGLISGLFFGFAFGVAGIASAVLGNMADHYGIEAVYNVCGFMPLLGLVTWFLPNLKKK
;
A
#
# COMPACT_ATOMS: atom_id res chain seq x y z
N LYS A 1 2.25 -16.13 -24.70
CA LYS A 1 2.86 -15.94 -26.04
C LYS A 1 2.51 -14.61 -26.71
N ALA A 2 1.45 -13.90 -26.33
CA ALA A 2 1.03 -12.63 -26.95
C ALA A 2 1.80 -11.38 -26.45
N TYR A 3 2.50 -11.46 -25.33
CA TYR A 3 3.23 -10.32 -24.75
C TYR A 3 4.61 -10.09 -25.40
N LEU A 4 5.25 -11.17 -25.85
CA LEU A 4 6.58 -11.11 -26.50
C LEU A 4 6.57 -10.65 -27.96
N SER A 5 5.41 -10.65 -28.62
CA SER A 5 5.31 -10.24 -30.03
C SER A 5 5.18 -8.73 -30.27
N ARG A 6 5.04 -7.92 -29.20
CA ARG A 6 4.89 -6.46 -29.30
C ARG A 6 6.16 -5.67 -29.07
N VAL A 7 7.25 -6.30 -28.67
CA VAL A 7 8.57 -5.65 -28.64
C VAL A 7 9.22 -5.85 -30.00
N LYS A 8 8.85 -5.03 -30.97
CA LYS A 8 9.65 -4.89 -32.20
C LYS A 8 10.96 -4.21 -31.81
N TRP A 9 12.00 -5.03 -31.70
CA TRP A 9 13.37 -4.54 -31.63
C TRP A 9 13.72 -3.89 -33.00
N GLN A 10 13.45 -2.60 -33.14
CA GLN A 10 14.06 -1.85 -34.21
C GLN A 10 15.51 -1.59 -33.79
N LYS A 11 16.40 -2.48 -34.26
CA LYS A 11 17.84 -2.29 -34.24
C LYS A 11 18.15 -1.23 -35.27
N LYS A 12 18.13 0.06 -34.88
CA LYS A 12 18.76 1.15 -35.63
C LYS A 12 19.92 1.66 -34.78
N SER A 13 21.09 1.62 -35.41
CA SER A 13 22.40 2.05 -34.95
C SER A 13 22.37 3.34 -34.13
N GLY A 14 23.04 3.32 -32.94
CA GLY A 14 23.44 4.48 -32.18
C GLY A 14 22.31 5.14 -31.40
N GLU A 15 22.41 5.02 -30.08
CA GLU A 15 21.59 5.71 -29.08
C GLU A 15 20.09 5.35 -29.09
N THR A 16 19.71 4.41 -28.26
CA THR A 16 18.31 4.20 -27.87
C THR A 16 17.85 5.38 -27.02
N HIS A 17 17.48 6.48 -27.66
CA HIS A 17 16.62 7.49 -27.05
C HIS A 17 15.26 6.85 -26.80
N VAL A 18 15.11 6.24 -25.67
CA VAL A 18 13.81 5.74 -25.26
C VAL A 18 13.12 6.91 -24.56
N GLU A 19 12.10 7.44 -25.21
CA GLU A 19 11.32 8.56 -24.72
C GLU A 19 10.74 8.22 -23.34
N MET A 20 11.12 8.99 -22.33
CA MET A 20 10.46 8.92 -21.03
C MET A 20 8.99 9.35 -21.20
N PRO A 21 8.02 8.64 -20.66
CA PRO A 21 6.60 8.95 -20.83
C PRO A 21 6.21 10.32 -20.29
N LEU A 22 7.04 10.90 -19.40
CA LEU A 22 6.85 12.22 -18.81
C LEU A 22 8.18 12.98 -18.76
N SER A 23 8.10 14.32 -18.67
CA SER A 23 9.29 15.16 -18.41
C SER A 23 9.90 14.80 -17.05
N LEU A 24 11.22 14.97 -16.90
CA LEU A 24 11.96 14.59 -15.71
C LEU A 24 11.33 15.14 -14.41
N GLY A 25 10.92 16.42 -14.41
CA GLY A 25 10.27 17.04 -13.26
C GLY A 25 8.95 16.36 -12.87
N LYS A 26 8.11 16.02 -13.87
CA LYS A 26 6.85 15.30 -13.63
C LYS A 26 7.09 13.87 -13.15
N THR A 27 8.14 13.22 -13.62
CA THR A 27 8.52 11.87 -13.20
C THR A 27 8.95 11.88 -11.73
N VAL A 28 9.85 12.80 -11.33
CA VAL A 28 10.30 12.94 -9.94
C VAL A 28 9.12 13.27 -9.03
N PHE A 29 8.26 14.20 -9.42
CA PHE A 29 7.06 14.56 -8.66
C PHE A 29 6.12 13.34 -8.47
N SER A 30 5.89 12.56 -9.53
CA SER A 30 5.06 11.35 -9.44
C SER A 30 5.68 10.30 -8.51
N ILE A 31 7.00 10.09 -8.56
CA ILE A 31 7.70 9.16 -7.66
C ILE A 31 7.58 9.63 -6.22
N SER A 32 7.71 10.94 -5.94
CA SER A 32 7.54 11.48 -4.58
C SER A 32 6.13 11.23 -4.05
N ILE A 33 5.10 11.41 -4.87
CA ILE A 33 3.72 11.06 -4.50
C ILE A 33 3.61 9.58 -4.16
N LEU A 34 4.15 8.69 -5.01
CA LEU A 34 4.09 7.25 -4.79
C LEU A 34 4.81 6.83 -3.50
N LEU A 35 5.95 7.44 -3.19
CA LEU A 35 6.67 7.20 -1.93
C LEU A 35 5.85 7.68 -0.72
N THR A 36 5.19 8.84 -0.81
CA THR A 36 4.29 9.33 0.25
C THR A 36 3.11 8.36 0.47
N LEU A 37 2.57 7.78 -0.59
CA LEU A 37 1.49 6.79 -0.50
C LEU A 37 1.98 5.47 0.14
N ILE A 38 3.19 5.02 -0.19
CA ILE A 38 3.82 3.87 0.47
C ILE A 38 4.05 4.16 1.94
N PHE A 39 4.58 5.33 2.29
CA PHE A 39 4.78 5.76 3.67
C PHE A 39 3.49 5.66 4.47
N SER A 40 2.42 6.30 4.01
CA SER A 40 1.10 6.26 4.62
C SER A 40 0.58 4.83 4.82
N LYS A 41 0.60 4.05 3.75
CA LYS A 41 0.12 2.66 3.76
C LYS A 41 0.91 1.80 4.74
N TYR A 42 2.25 1.86 4.68
CA TYR A 42 3.08 0.94 5.47
C TYR A 42 3.12 1.28 6.95
N ILE A 43 2.94 2.55 7.35
CA ILE A 43 2.71 2.91 8.76
C ILE A 43 1.43 2.24 9.28
N TYR A 44 0.33 2.35 8.54
CA TYR A 44 -0.93 1.72 8.95
C TYR A 44 -0.84 0.19 8.93
N MET A 45 -0.23 -0.40 7.90
CA MET A 45 -0.01 -1.84 7.85
C MET A 45 0.90 -2.34 8.99
N ALA A 46 1.90 -1.55 9.40
CA ALA A 46 2.76 -1.88 10.53
C ALA A 46 1.96 -1.94 11.85
N SER A 47 1.01 -1.01 12.05
CA SER A 47 0.14 -1.04 13.23
C SER A 47 -0.69 -2.32 13.30
N LEU A 48 -1.23 -2.79 12.16
CA LEU A 48 -2.02 -4.02 12.10
C LEU A 48 -1.14 -5.28 12.20
N ASN A 49 -0.02 -5.33 11.51
CA ASN A 49 0.85 -6.51 11.53
C ASN A 49 1.52 -6.74 12.89
N SER A 50 1.96 -5.66 13.56
CA SER A 50 2.74 -5.77 14.80
C SER A 50 1.89 -5.71 16.06
N TYR A 51 0.78 -4.98 16.03
CA TYR A 51 0.04 -4.63 17.26
C TYR A 51 -1.41 -5.08 17.27
N TYR A 52 -1.93 -5.71 16.22
CA TYR A 52 -3.35 -6.11 16.16
C TYR A 52 -3.76 -7.09 17.23
N THR A 53 -2.92 -8.07 17.55
CA THR A 53 -3.17 -9.03 18.61
C THR A 53 -3.24 -8.35 19.98
N PHE A 54 -2.30 -7.45 20.27
CA PHE A 54 -2.31 -6.68 21.53
C PHE A 54 -3.53 -5.78 21.63
N TYR A 55 -3.92 -5.13 20.55
CA TYR A 55 -5.12 -4.31 20.50
C TYR A 55 -6.38 -5.10 20.81
N LEU A 56 -6.55 -6.28 20.20
CA LEU A 56 -7.70 -7.13 20.43
C LEU A 56 -7.76 -7.65 21.88
N ILE A 57 -6.62 -8.08 22.42
CA ILE A 57 -6.54 -8.55 23.81
C ILE A 57 -6.86 -7.41 24.78
N HIS A 58 -6.24 -6.25 24.60
CA HIS A 58 -6.41 -5.11 25.51
C HIS A 58 -7.83 -4.55 25.47
N LYS A 59 -8.37 -4.35 24.26
CA LYS A 59 -9.68 -3.69 24.10
C LYS A 59 -10.87 -4.61 24.38
N PHE A 60 -10.78 -5.88 23.98
CA PHE A 60 -11.92 -6.81 24.03
C PHE A 60 -11.73 -7.95 25.02
N GLY A 61 -10.59 -8.06 25.70
CA GLY A 61 -10.32 -9.11 26.67
C GLY A 61 -10.29 -10.53 26.09
N VAL A 62 -10.03 -10.66 24.78
CA VAL A 62 -10.01 -11.97 24.12
C VAL A 62 -8.73 -12.74 24.41
N SER A 63 -8.77 -14.07 24.28
CA SER A 63 -7.58 -14.90 24.45
C SER A 63 -6.53 -14.64 23.38
N VAL A 64 -5.26 -14.95 23.69
CA VAL A 64 -4.15 -14.87 22.71
C VAL A 64 -4.46 -15.71 21.48
N GLN A 65 -5.02 -16.91 21.66
CA GLN A 65 -5.36 -17.79 20.54
C GLN A 65 -6.42 -17.14 19.62
N THR A 66 -7.47 -16.56 20.19
CA THR A 66 -8.50 -15.86 19.41
C THR A 66 -7.93 -14.67 18.66
N SER A 67 -7.08 -13.87 19.29
CA SER A 67 -6.47 -12.69 18.66
C SER A 67 -5.55 -13.09 17.50
N GLN A 68 -4.84 -14.22 17.61
CA GLN A 68 -3.99 -14.73 16.52
C GLN A 68 -4.81 -15.28 15.34
N ILE A 69 -5.97 -15.90 15.61
CA ILE A 69 -6.89 -16.31 14.52
C ILE A 69 -7.40 -15.07 13.78
N CYS A 70 -7.75 -14.00 14.49
CA CYS A 70 -8.16 -12.74 13.87
C CYS A 70 -7.04 -12.12 13.03
N LEU A 71 -5.78 -12.16 13.51
CA LEU A 71 -4.62 -11.73 12.74
C LEU A 71 -4.45 -12.58 11.48
N PHE A 72 -4.62 -13.89 11.57
CA PHE A 72 -4.55 -14.78 10.42
C PHE A 72 -5.60 -14.44 9.35
N VAL A 73 -6.84 -14.15 9.76
CA VAL A 73 -7.92 -13.70 8.86
C VAL A 73 -7.51 -12.40 8.13
N PHE A 74 -6.93 -11.45 8.85
CA PHE A 74 -6.38 -10.22 8.27
C PHE A 74 -5.25 -10.52 7.27
N LEU A 75 -4.31 -11.42 7.59
CA LEU A 75 -3.20 -11.78 6.71
C LEU A 75 -3.68 -12.48 5.43
N ILE A 76 -4.71 -13.33 5.51
CA ILE A 76 -5.34 -13.92 4.30
C ILE A 76 -5.92 -12.81 3.43
N ALA A 77 -6.63 -11.85 4.01
CA ALA A 77 -7.18 -10.72 3.27
C ALA A 77 -6.10 -9.91 2.56
N THR A 78 -4.95 -9.67 3.24
CA THR A 78 -3.82 -8.95 2.64
C THR A 78 -3.18 -9.72 1.49
N ALA A 79 -3.07 -11.05 1.60
CA ALA A 79 -2.55 -11.90 0.54
C ALA A 79 -3.47 -11.85 -0.70
N ILE A 80 -4.78 -12.01 -0.50
CA ILE A 80 -5.79 -11.93 -1.58
C ILE A 80 -5.75 -10.54 -2.24
N GLY A 81 -5.75 -9.47 -1.44
CA GLY A 81 -5.68 -8.10 -1.93
C GLY A 81 -4.44 -7.82 -2.76
N THR A 82 -3.28 -8.30 -2.30
CA THR A 82 -2.00 -8.15 -3.03
C THR A 82 -2.04 -8.88 -4.38
N LEU A 83 -2.53 -10.11 -4.42
CA LEU A 83 -2.65 -10.89 -5.65
C LEU A 83 -3.66 -10.26 -6.64
N ALA A 84 -4.75 -9.70 -6.13
CA ALA A 84 -5.79 -9.09 -6.95
C ALA A 84 -5.37 -7.71 -7.51
N GLY A 85 -4.53 -6.96 -6.79
CA GLY A 85 -4.18 -5.58 -7.11
C GLY A 85 -3.52 -5.40 -8.48
N GLY A 86 -2.64 -6.32 -8.89
CA GLY A 86 -1.99 -6.29 -10.20
C GLY A 86 -2.99 -6.43 -11.35
N PRO A 87 -3.71 -7.55 -11.46
CA PRO A 87 -4.69 -7.79 -12.53
C PRO A 87 -5.81 -6.75 -12.59
N ILE A 88 -6.27 -6.26 -11.45
CA ILE A 88 -7.28 -5.19 -11.39
C ILE A 88 -6.70 -3.89 -11.95
N GLY A 89 -5.46 -3.55 -11.57
CA GLY A 89 -4.76 -2.37 -12.08
C GLY A 89 -4.55 -2.39 -13.59
N ASP A 90 -4.32 -3.56 -14.16
CA ASP A 90 -4.18 -3.72 -15.61
C ASP A 90 -5.50 -3.51 -16.36
N LYS A 91 -6.65 -3.81 -15.73
CA LYS A 91 -7.99 -3.65 -16.34
C LYS A 91 -8.54 -2.23 -16.23
N ILE A 92 -8.58 -1.69 -15.02
CA ILE A 92 -9.23 -0.39 -14.74
C ILE A 92 -8.24 0.80 -14.80
N GLY A 93 -6.94 0.53 -14.74
CA GLY A 93 -5.90 1.55 -14.70
C GLY A 93 -5.30 1.68 -13.29
N ARG A 94 -3.99 1.73 -13.25
CA ARG A 94 -3.20 1.66 -11.99
C ARG A 94 -3.49 2.83 -11.06
N LYS A 95 -3.63 4.06 -11.59
CA LYS A 95 -3.99 5.24 -10.80
C LYS A 95 -5.31 5.04 -10.03
N TYR A 96 -6.33 4.49 -10.69
CA TYR A 96 -7.64 4.28 -10.07
C TYR A 96 -7.59 3.22 -8.97
N VAL A 97 -6.80 2.15 -9.16
CA VAL A 97 -6.60 1.14 -8.11
C VAL A 97 -5.87 1.74 -6.92
N ILE A 98 -4.81 2.52 -7.13
CA ILE A 98 -4.07 3.20 -6.07
C ILE A 98 -5.01 4.10 -5.27
N TRP A 99 -5.77 4.94 -5.97
CA TRP A 99 -6.72 5.86 -5.37
C TRP A 99 -7.82 5.13 -4.59
N GLY A 100 -8.50 4.17 -5.24
CA GLY A 100 -9.58 3.40 -4.64
C GLY A 100 -9.11 2.51 -3.47
N SER A 101 -7.89 1.98 -3.53
CA SER A 101 -7.36 1.13 -2.45
C SER A 101 -6.98 1.93 -1.21
N ILE A 102 -6.30 3.06 -1.35
CA ILE A 102 -5.85 3.82 -0.19
C ILE A 102 -7.02 4.60 0.42
N LEU A 103 -7.76 5.37 -0.37
CA LEU A 103 -8.92 6.11 0.13
C LEU A 103 -10.10 5.19 0.49
N GLY A 104 -10.29 4.10 -0.25
CA GLY A 104 -11.30 3.10 0.08
C GLY A 104 -11.07 2.40 1.41
N ALA A 105 -9.81 2.32 1.88
CA ALA A 105 -9.51 1.81 3.21
C ALA A 105 -9.77 2.83 4.34
N ALA A 106 -9.80 4.13 4.05
CA ALA A 106 -9.95 5.19 5.04
C ALA A 106 -11.22 5.07 5.92
N PRO A 107 -12.43 4.84 5.38
CA PRO A 107 -13.62 4.72 6.22
C PRO A 107 -13.51 3.51 7.16
N PHE A 108 -12.95 2.39 6.71
CA PHE A 108 -12.78 1.20 7.53
C PHE A 108 -11.73 1.41 8.63
N SER A 109 -10.62 2.09 8.32
CA SER A 109 -9.57 2.37 9.29
C SER A 109 -10.02 3.34 10.37
N LEU A 110 -10.81 4.36 10.01
CA LEU A 110 -11.34 5.34 10.96
C LEU A 110 -12.44 4.76 11.85
N LEU A 111 -13.26 3.86 11.34
CA LEU A 111 -14.32 3.22 12.11
C LEU A 111 -13.80 2.15 13.07
N MET A 112 -12.69 1.48 12.74
CA MET A 112 -12.18 0.34 13.52
C MET A 112 -11.98 0.61 15.02
N PRO A 113 -11.45 1.78 15.46
CA PRO A 113 -11.31 2.07 16.88
C PRO A 113 -12.63 2.26 17.63
N HIS A 114 -13.74 2.48 16.93
CA HIS A 114 -15.03 2.88 17.51
C HIS A 114 -16.08 1.78 17.52
N VAL A 115 -15.75 0.58 17.03
CA VAL A 115 -16.71 -0.53 16.89
C VAL A 115 -16.41 -1.69 17.84
N GLY A 116 -17.38 -2.61 17.97
CA GLY A 116 -17.24 -3.83 18.76
C GLY A 116 -16.39 -4.90 18.07
N PHE A 117 -16.08 -5.99 18.79
CA PHE A 117 -15.16 -7.05 18.41
C PHE A 117 -15.42 -7.62 17.01
N VAL A 118 -16.67 -8.05 16.73
CA VAL A 118 -17.03 -8.68 15.43
C VAL A 118 -16.80 -7.70 14.28
N TRP A 119 -17.22 -6.44 14.41
CA TRP A 119 -17.02 -5.43 13.40
C TRP A 119 -15.55 -5.08 13.20
N THR A 120 -14.74 -5.10 14.26
CA THR A 120 -13.28 -4.92 14.14
C THR A 120 -12.65 -5.97 13.25
N ILE A 121 -13.08 -7.25 13.36
CA ILE A 121 -12.59 -8.33 12.48
C ILE A 121 -13.03 -8.09 11.03
N VAL A 122 -14.30 -7.74 10.80
CA VAL A 122 -14.81 -7.45 9.46
C VAL A 122 -14.08 -6.27 8.82
N LEU A 123 -13.90 -5.18 9.58
CA LEU A 123 -13.23 -3.99 9.08
C LEU A 123 -11.74 -4.25 8.82
N SER A 124 -11.05 -5.00 9.69
CA SER A 124 -9.65 -5.38 9.45
C SER A 124 -9.50 -6.24 8.20
N PHE A 125 -10.41 -7.17 7.95
CA PHE A 125 -10.45 -7.94 6.71
C PHE A 125 -10.62 -7.04 5.49
N CYS A 126 -11.58 -6.11 5.51
CA CYS A 126 -11.80 -5.15 4.42
C CYS A 126 -10.56 -4.26 4.19
N VAL A 127 -9.96 -3.74 5.26
CA VAL A 127 -8.71 -2.97 5.17
C VAL A 127 -7.58 -3.80 4.56
N GLY A 128 -7.37 -5.01 5.07
CA GLY A 128 -6.35 -5.92 4.56
C GLY A 128 -6.48 -6.16 3.05
N LEU A 129 -7.70 -6.47 2.62
CA LEU A 129 -8.00 -6.74 1.21
C LEU A 129 -7.81 -5.50 0.32
N VAL A 130 -8.41 -4.38 0.72
CA VAL A 130 -8.45 -3.15 -0.09
C VAL A 130 -7.09 -2.48 -0.10
N LEU A 131 -6.48 -2.22 1.07
CA LEU A 131 -5.23 -1.49 1.17
C LEU A 131 -4.04 -2.26 0.57
N SER A 132 -4.05 -3.61 0.66
CA SER A 132 -2.95 -4.41 0.14
C SER A 132 -2.88 -4.41 -1.39
N SER A 133 -4.00 -4.21 -2.09
CA SER A 133 -4.03 -4.11 -3.55
C SER A 133 -3.31 -2.86 -4.10
N ALA A 134 -3.05 -1.84 -3.25
CA ALA A 134 -2.36 -0.63 -3.66
C ALA A 134 -0.88 -0.87 -4.04
N PHE A 135 -0.16 -1.74 -3.32
CA PHE A 135 1.30 -1.87 -3.49
C PHE A 135 1.72 -2.38 -4.88
N PRO A 136 1.13 -3.47 -5.41
CA PRO A 136 1.44 -3.91 -6.78
C PRO A 136 1.14 -2.83 -7.82
N ALA A 137 0.03 -2.11 -7.66
CA ALA A 137 -0.36 -1.04 -8.57
C ALA A 137 0.62 0.15 -8.50
N ILE A 138 1.09 0.53 -7.31
CA ILE A 138 2.10 1.58 -7.10
C ILE A 138 3.42 1.18 -7.75
N LEU A 139 3.90 -0.04 -7.49
CA LEU A 139 5.16 -0.53 -8.01
C LEU A 139 5.15 -0.58 -9.55
N LEU A 140 4.10 -1.15 -10.13
CA LEU A 140 3.95 -1.23 -11.58
C LEU A 140 3.82 0.16 -12.21
N TYR A 141 3.12 1.11 -11.57
CA TYR A 141 3.05 2.50 -12.04
C TYR A 141 4.43 3.16 -12.03
N ALA A 142 5.22 2.97 -10.97
CA ALA A 142 6.58 3.49 -10.87
C ALA A 142 7.52 2.90 -11.93
N GLN A 143 7.38 1.60 -12.22
CA GLN A 143 8.13 0.92 -13.28
C GLN A 143 7.76 1.42 -14.68
N GLU A 144 6.50 1.82 -14.91
CA GLU A 144 6.08 2.45 -16.16
C GLU A 144 6.66 3.85 -16.34
N LEU A 145 6.92 4.58 -15.25
CA LEU A 145 7.57 5.88 -15.31
C LEU A 145 9.05 5.80 -15.73
N LEU A 146 9.75 4.75 -15.30
CA LEU A 146 11.18 4.54 -15.55
C LEU A 146 11.47 3.11 -16.03
N PRO A 147 11.06 2.76 -17.25
CA PRO A 147 11.13 1.39 -17.74
C PRO A 147 12.57 0.86 -17.92
N TYR A 148 13.58 1.75 -17.92
CA TYR A 148 15.00 1.34 -18.05
C TYR A 148 15.65 1.02 -16.71
N LYS A 149 15.04 1.40 -15.61
CA LYS A 149 15.62 1.27 -14.27
C LYS A 149 14.74 0.39 -13.37
N LEU A 150 14.16 -0.68 -13.95
CA LEU A 150 13.23 -1.56 -13.23
C LEU A 150 13.80 -2.09 -11.93
N GLY A 151 15.06 -2.57 -11.92
CA GLY A 151 15.72 -3.06 -10.72
C GLY A 151 15.93 -1.98 -9.67
N LEU A 152 16.34 -0.77 -10.09
CA LEU A 152 16.51 0.37 -9.18
C LEU A 152 15.17 0.78 -8.54
N ILE A 153 14.12 0.90 -9.36
CA ILE A 153 12.79 1.26 -8.88
C ILE A 153 12.25 0.21 -7.91
N SER A 154 12.35 -1.07 -8.28
CA SER A 154 11.89 -2.14 -7.39
C SER A 154 12.67 -2.14 -6.07
N GLY A 155 14.00 -2.03 -6.13
CA GLY A 155 14.83 -1.95 -4.93
C GLY A 155 14.50 -0.75 -4.05
N LEU A 156 14.31 0.44 -4.65
CA LEU A 156 13.91 1.65 -3.93
C LEU A 156 12.56 1.47 -3.24
N PHE A 157 11.56 0.98 -3.95
CA PHE A 157 10.20 0.87 -3.42
C PHE A 157 10.07 -0.23 -2.37
N PHE A 158 10.69 -1.39 -2.57
CA PHE A 158 10.73 -2.43 -1.54
C PHE A 158 11.56 -2.02 -0.33
N GLY A 159 12.76 -1.46 -0.55
CA GLY A 159 13.62 -0.98 0.54
C GLY A 159 12.94 0.10 1.36
N PHE A 160 12.30 1.08 0.70
CA PHE A 160 11.54 2.13 1.38
C PHE A 160 10.34 1.56 2.15
N ALA A 161 9.57 0.66 1.55
CA ALA A 161 8.40 0.05 2.17
C ALA A 161 8.76 -0.71 3.46
N PHE A 162 9.75 -1.58 3.40
CA PHE A 162 10.19 -2.35 4.57
C PHE A 162 10.92 -1.48 5.60
N GLY A 163 11.71 -0.50 5.15
CA GLY A 163 12.36 0.46 6.03
C GLY A 163 11.34 1.29 6.83
N VAL A 164 10.33 1.83 6.15
CA VAL A 164 9.22 2.56 6.80
C VAL A 164 8.47 1.65 7.77
N ALA A 165 8.14 0.42 7.37
CA ALA A 165 7.44 -0.52 8.24
C ALA A 165 8.22 -0.83 9.52
N GLY A 166 9.54 -1.05 9.42
CA GLY A 166 10.41 -1.30 10.57
C GLY A 166 10.48 -0.11 11.53
N ILE A 167 10.74 1.09 10.99
CA ILE A 167 10.79 2.33 11.79
C ILE A 167 9.41 2.60 12.42
N ALA A 168 8.34 2.46 11.63
CA ALA A 168 6.98 2.66 12.12
C ALA A 168 6.66 1.70 13.28
N SER A 169 7.00 0.40 13.16
CA SER A 169 6.78 -0.55 14.25
C SER A 169 7.47 -0.12 15.54
N ALA A 170 8.72 0.37 15.47
CA ALA A 170 9.45 0.83 16.65
C ALA A 170 8.81 2.09 17.27
N VAL A 171 8.45 3.07 16.44
CA VAL A 171 7.80 4.33 16.89
C VAL A 171 6.42 4.05 17.48
N LEU A 172 5.62 3.21 16.83
CA LEU A 172 4.29 2.84 17.29
C LEU A 172 4.32 2.01 18.57
N GLY A 173 5.38 1.19 18.78
CA GLY A 173 5.61 0.48 20.03
C GLY A 173 5.84 1.43 21.17
N ASN A 174 6.76 2.38 20.99
CA ASN A 174 7.00 3.42 21.99
C ASN A 174 5.73 4.24 22.28
N MET A 175 4.95 4.56 21.27
CA MET A 175 3.66 5.23 21.42
C MET A 175 2.65 4.38 22.21
N ALA A 176 2.61 3.07 21.94
CA ALA A 176 1.72 2.15 22.67
C ALA A 176 2.09 2.06 24.14
N ASP A 177 3.38 2.06 24.48
CA ASP A 177 3.87 1.99 25.86
C ASP A 177 3.54 3.26 26.66
N HIS A 178 3.55 4.44 26.03
CA HIS A 178 3.31 5.72 26.72
C HIS A 178 1.83 6.14 26.73
N TYR A 179 1.11 5.91 25.63
CA TYR A 179 -0.25 6.43 25.42
C TYR A 179 -1.31 5.33 25.32
N GLY A 180 -0.89 4.06 25.39
CA GLY A 180 -1.77 2.91 25.21
C GLY A 180 -1.99 2.52 23.75
N ILE A 181 -2.36 1.25 23.55
CA ILE A 181 -2.51 0.67 22.20
C ILE A 181 -3.68 1.28 21.42
N GLU A 182 -4.73 1.74 22.09
CA GLU A 182 -5.87 2.38 21.43
C GLU A 182 -5.52 3.71 20.80
N ALA A 183 -4.61 4.48 21.41
CA ALA A 183 -4.10 5.72 20.84
C ALA A 183 -3.37 5.49 19.51
N VAL A 184 -2.62 4.39 19.40
CA VAL A 184 -1.95 3.98 18.15
C VAL A 184 -2.98 3.79 17.03
N TYR A 185 -4.08 3.08 17.29
CA TYR A 185 -5.12 2.83 16.29
C TYR A 185 -5.88 4.08 15.91
N ASN A 186 -6.15 4.98 16.87
CA ASN A 186 -6.78 6.27 16.60
C ASN A 186 -5.90 7.12 15.66
N VAL A 187 -4.61 7.23 15.92
CA VAL A 187 -3.69 8.03 15.11
C VAL A 187 -3.44 7.37 13.74
N CYS A 188 -3.15 6.07 13.72
CA CYS A 188 -2.87 5.34 12.49
C CYS A 188 -4.09 5.28 11.57
N GLY A 189 -5.32 5.30 12.11
CA GLY A 189 -6.56 5.31 11.34
C GLY A 189 -6.66 6.48 10.34
N PHE A 190 -5.96 7.60 10.60
CA PHE A 190 -5.92 8.76 9.69
C PHE A 190 -4.91 8.59 8.54
N MET A 191 -3.97 7.65 8.64
CA MET A 191 -2.93 7.48 7.61
C MET A 191 -3.49 7.27 6.19
N PRO A 192 -4.53 6.45 5.95
CA PRO A 192 -5.08 6.28 4.60
C PRO A 192 -5.65 7.55 3.97
N LEU A 193 -5.96 8.59 4.74
CA LEU A 193 -6.40 9.89 4.20
C LEU A 193 -5.32 10.59 3.38
N LEU A 194 -4.03 10.29 3.61
CA LEU A 194 -2.94 10.75 2.74
C LEU A 194 -3.09 10.24 1.31
N GLY A 195 -3.95 9.24 1.08
CA GLY A 195 -4.36 8.82 -0.25
C GLY A 195 -4.96 9.92 -1.13
N LEU A 196 -5.44 11.02 -0.54
CA LEU A 196 -5.90 12.21 -1.29
C LEU A 196 -4.82 12.78 -2.22
N VAL A 197 -3.55 12.62 -1.86
CA VAL A 197 -2.40 13.08 -2.68
C VAL A 197 -2.36 12.35 -4.04
N THR A 198 -2.99 11.18 -4.17
CA THR A 198 -3.12 10.46 -5.46
C THR A 198 -3.83 11.29 -6.54
N TRP A 199 -4.64 12.28 -6.15
CA TRP A 199 -5.30 13.18 -7.09
C TRP A 199 -4.32 13.85 -8.05
N PHE A 200 -3.16 14.24 -7.55
CA PHE A 200 -2.10 14.90 -8.30
C PHE A 200 -1.30 13.96 -9.21
N LEU A 201 -1.54 12.65 -9.15
CA LEU A 201 -0.84 11.68 -9.98
C LEU A 201 -1.34 11.78 -11.44
N PRO A 202 -0.46 11.94 -12.44
CA PRO A 202 -0.87 12.01 -13.85
C PRO A 202 -1.43 10.67 -14.33
N ASN A 203 -2.39 10.72 -15.26
CA ASN A 203 -2.85 9.51 -15.93
C ASN A 203 -1.80 9.10 -16.98
N LEU A 204 -1.17 7.96 -16.80
CA LEU A 204 -0.39 7.33 -17.86
C LEU A 204 -1.39 6.77 -18.88
N LYS A 205 -1.46 7.37 -20.07
CA LYS A 205 -2.31 6.85 -21.16
C LYS A 205 -1.86 5.43 -21.48
N LYS A 206 -2.78 4.47 -21.46
CA LYS A 206 -2.56 3.18 -22.12
C LYS A 206 -2.31 3.46 -23.61
N LYS A 207 -1.06 3.26 -24.06
CA LYS A 207 -0.78 3.13 -25.50
C LYS A 207 -1.20 1.75 -25.98
#